data_bfe028929ae19aad150ae5e3d0c41c63
#
_entry.id   bfe028929ae19aad150ae5e3d0c41c63
#
_cell.length_a   1.000
_cell.length_b   1.000
_cell.length_c   1.000
_cell.angle_alpha   90.00
_cell.angle_beta   90.00
_cell.angle_gamma   90.00
#
_symmetry.space_group_name_H-M   'P 1'
#
loop_
_entity.id
_entity.type
_entity.pdbx_description
1 polymer ?
#
loop_
_entity_poly.entity_id
_entity_poly.type
_entity_poly.pdbx_seq_one_letter_code
_entity_poly.pdbx_strand_id
1 'polypeptide(L)'
;MTSQERREARYQRRRARRLEKKRARCDHLGGLEKSFGYRKMFFWGKKCCNGVRWKQSTQNFELHLFSGTARRRRDILLGRHKFKKCSHFTLRERGKVRPIDAPHVTDRQIHKTLCNEVLIPLYSPCMIYDNGASQKKKGLHWAYGRLEEQLHWHFRRYGRQGGVFLLDLKGFFPNAPHASLYQRHQQLIFDPGLRALADSVIASSPCPTPGRGMPLGVEPSQQEMVALPSSVDNWIKCQAWVHVAGHYMDDYYIALPDIEELKKLAREIVRRFEALGIRVNKRKCKIVPLTKPFRFCKVRFTLTESGAVKRNGC
;
A
#
# COMPACT_ATOMS: atom_id res chain seq x y z
N MET A 1 -20.71 -26.11 27.36
CA MET A 1 -19.90 -25.02 26.80
C MET A 1 -20.18 -23.72 27.53
N THR A 2 -19.18 -23.17 28.14
CA THR A 2 -19.22 -21.84 28.78
C THR A 2 -19.39 -20.71 27.76
N SER A 3 -19.72 -19.50 28.21
CA SER A 3 -19.80 -18.33 27.35
C SER A 3 -18.44 -18.03 26.67
N GLN A 4 -17.35 -18.25 27.39
CA GLN A 4 -15.98 -18.06 26.88
C GLN A 4 -15.62 -19.08 25.81
N GLU A 5 -15.92 -20.36 25.98
CA GLU A 5 -15.71 -21.41 24.99
C GLU A 5 -16.51 -21.14 23.69
N ARG A 6 -17.78 -20.69 23.84
CA ARG A 6 -18.60 -20.30 22.67
C ARG A 6 -18.02 -19.09 21.91
N ARG A 7 -17.44 -18.12 22.64
CA ARG A 7 -16.78 -16.95 22.04
C ARG A 7 -15.53 -17.37 21.28
N GLU A 8 -14.69 -18.23 21.88
CA GLU A 8 -13.48 -18.75 21.24
C GLU A 8 -13.80 -19.60 20.02
N ALA A 9 -14.75 -20.51 20.10
CA ALA A 9 -15.19 -21.33 18.98
C ALA A 9 -15.72 -20.47 17.81
N ARG A 10 -16.43 -19.37 18.09
CA ARG A 10 -16.87 -18.39 17.06
C ARG A 10 -15.68 -17.67 16.46
N TYR A 11 -14.69 -17.26 17.25
CA TYR A 11 -13.46 -16.63 16.78
C TYR A 11 -12.68 -17.55 15.84
N GLN A 12 -12.46 -18.81 16.22
CA GLN A 12 -11.74 -19.79 15.43
C GLN A 12 -12.45 -20.09 14.09
N ARG A 13 -13.77 -20.27 14.10
CA ARG A 13 -14.57 -20.44 12.87
C ARG A 13 -14.44 -19.24 11.92
N ARG A 14 -14.50 -18.01 12.44
CA ARG A 14 -14.32 -16.80 11.63
C ARG A 14 -12.89 -16.71 11.07
N ARG A 15 -11.89 -17.09 11.84
CA ARG A 15 -10.49 -17.12 11.42
C ARG A 15 -10.27 -18.15 10.31
N ALA A 16 -10.77 -19.37 10.47
CA ALA A 16 -10.71 -20.42 9.45
C ALA A 16 -11.37 -19.97 8.13
N ARG A 17 -12.59 -19.44 8.21
CA ARG A 17 -13.30 -18.93 7.02
C ARG A 17 -12.57 -17.78 6.31
N ARG A 18 -11.88 -16.91 7.07
CA ARG A 18 -11.05 -15.86 6.46
C ARG A 18 -9.83 -16.43 5.76
N LEU A 19 -9.19 -17.43 6.34
CA LEU A 19 -8.03 -18.12 5.74
C LEU A 19 -8.43 -18.86 4.46
N GLU A 20 -9.54 -19.58 4.49
CA GLU A 20 -10.10 -20.27 3.33
C GLU A 20 -10.37 -19.30 2.17
N LYS A 21 -11.01 -18.15 2.44
CA LYS A 21 -11.23 -17.12 1.44
C LYS A 21 -9.93 -16.54 0.85
N LYS A 22 -8.85 -16.44 1.65
CA LYS A 22 -7.55 -16.01 1.15
C LYS A 22 -6.93 -17.06 0.25
N ARG A 23 -6.99 -18.34 0.65
CA ARG A 23 -6.51 -19.46 -0.18
C ARG A 23 -7.26 -19.54 -1.50
N ALA A 24 -8.58 -19.54 -1.47
CA ALA A 24 -9.40 -19.57 -2.68
C ALA A 24 -9.06 -18.43 -3.68
N ARG A 25 -8.76 -17.22 -3.18
CA ARG A 25 -8.30 -16.12 -4.04
C ARG A 25 -6.95 -16.40 -4.68
N CYS A 26 -6.01 -16.96 -3.92
CA CYS A 26 -4.70 -17.33 -4.44
C CYS A 26 -4.83 -18.47 -5.46
N ASP A 27 -5.62 -19.49 -5.16
CA ASP A 27 -5.87 -20.64 -6.03
C ASP A 27 -6.54 -20.23 -7.35
N HIS A 28 -7.43 -19.22 -7.29
CA HIS A 28 -8.06 -18.65 -8.50
C HIS A 28 -7.05 -18.04 -9.48
N LEU A 29 -5.88 -17.61 -9.04
CA LEU A 29 -4.81 -17.12 -9.92
C LEU A 29 -4.23 -18.24 -10.79
N GLY A 30 -4.34 -19.50 -10.34
CA GLY A 30 -3.89 -20.69 -11.05
C GLY A 30 -2.38 -20.89 -11.00
N GLY A 31 -1.72 -20.41 -9.93
CA GLY A 31 -0.30 -20.58 -9.66
C GLY A 31 0.63 -19.77 -10.57
N LEU A 32 1.93 -20.04 -10.42
CA LEU A 32 3.00 -19.30 -11.14
C LEU A 32 2.84 -19.42 -12.67
N GLU A 33 2.58 -20.61 -13.17
CA GLU A 33 2.53 -20.86 -14.62
C GLU A 33 1.43 -20.08 -15.32
N LYS A 34 0.21 -20.03 -14.73
CA LYS A 34 -0.95 -19.33 -15.29
C LYS A 34 -0.84 -17.83 -15.11
N SER A 35 -0.34 -17.36 -13.96
CA SER A 35 -0.14 -15.94 -13.67
C SER A 35 0.94 -15.33 -14.56
N PHE A 36 2.00 -16.08 -14.85
CA PHE A 36 3.07 -15.73 -15.78
C PHE A 36 2.92 -16.39 -17.15
N GLY A 37 1.68 -16.61 -17.59
CA GLY A 37 1.37 -17.10 -18.95
C GLY A 37 1.94 -16.13 -20.01
N TYR A 38 2.44 -16.71 -21.14
CA TYR A 38 3.12 -15.94 -22.19
C TYR A 38 2.32 -14.70 -22.64
N ARG A 39 1.01 -14.87 -22.95
CA ARG A 39 0.14 -13.78 -23.41
C ARG A 39 0.05 -12.63 -22.40
N LYS A 40 -0.05 -12.94 -21.10
CA LYS A 40 -0.10 -11.95 -20.02
C LYS A 40 1.23 -11.18 -19.94
N MET A 41 2.34 -11.91 -19.88
CA MET A 41 3.67 -11.28 -19.85
C MET A 41 3.92 -10.41 -21.09
N PHE A 42 3.56 -10.88 -22.26
CA PHE A 42 3.70 -10.12 -23.50
C PHE A 42 2.85 -8.85 -23.47
N PHE A 43 1.59 -8.93 -23.04
CA PHE A 43 0.71 -7.76 -22.88
C PHE A 43 1.31 -6.72 -21.93
N TRP A 44 1.77 -7.14 -20.74
CA TRP A 44 2.39 -6.23 -19.79
C TRP A 44 3.74 -5.70 -20.26
N GLY A 45 4.47 -6.47 -21.05
CA GLY A 45 5.67 -6.03 -21.73
C GLY A 45 5.41 -4.87 -22.70
N LYS A 46 4.37 -4.97 -23.55
CA LYS A 46 3.92 -3.85 -24.39
C LYS A 46 3.56 -2.61 -23.56
N LYS A 47 2.87 -2.79 -22.44
CA LYS A 47 2.53 -1.68 -21.53
C LYS A 47 3.75 -1.00 -20.92
N CYS A 48 4.88 -1.71 -20.76
CA CYS A 48 6.13 -1.11 -20.28
C CYS A 48 6.76 -0.13 -21.28
N CYS A 49 6.42 -0.22 -22.57
CA CYS A 49 6.94 0.66 -23.61
C CYS A 49 6.18 1.99 -23.71
N ASN A 50 4.98 2.08 -23.12
CA ASN A 50 4.15 3.28 -23.24
C ASN A 50 4.84 4.51 -22.60
N GLY A 51 4.86 5.62 -23.37
CA GLY A 51 5.44 6.91 -22.94
C GLY A 51 6.97 6.95 -22.92
N VAL A 52 7.66 5.84 -23.28
CA VAL A 52 9.13 5.76 -23.26
C VAL A 52 9.74 5.14 -24.52
N ARG A 53 8.97 5.02 -25.63
CA ARG A 53 9.44 4.44 -26.89
C ARG A 53 10.57 5.24 -27.56
N TRP A 54 10.77 6.49 -27.18
CA TRP A 54 11.89 7.30 -27.63
C TRP A 54 13.25 6.84 -27.09
N LYS A 55 13.28 6.00 -26.06
CA LYS A 55 14.52 5.45 -25.48
C LYS A 55 15.01 4.25 -26.27
N GLN A 56 16.29 4.25 -26.67
CA GLN A 56 16.91 3.13 -27.39
C GLN A 56 16.75 1.79 -26.65
N SER A 57 16.88 1.78 -25.31
CA SER A 57 16.68 0.57 -24.51
C SER A 57 15.27 0.01 -24.59
N THR A 58 14.27 0.87 -24.77
CA THR A 58 12.86 0.46 -24.94
C THR A 58 12.62 -0.07 -26.36
N GLN A 59 13.21 0.57 -27.37
CA GLN A 59 13.13 0.12 -28.77
C GLN A 59 13.76 -1.28 -28.92
N ASN A 60 14.95 -1.49 -28.38
CA ASN A 60 15.61 -2.80 -28.36
C ASN A 60 14.78 -3.85 -27.61
N PHE A 61 14.16 -3.45 -26.48
CA PHE A 61 13.27 -4.36 -25.75
C PHE A 61 12.02 -4.72 -26.56
N GLU A 62 11.40 -3.75 -27.24
CA GLU A 62 10.19 -3.95 -28.06
C GLU A 62 10.48 -4.82 -29.29
N LEU A 63 11.63 -4.61 -29.94
CA LEU A 63 12.10 -5.45 -31.07
C LEU A 63 12.23 -6.93 -30.69
N HIS A 64 12.78 -7.20 -29.51
CA HIS A 64 12.97 -8.57 -29.00
C HIS A 64 11.88 -9.01 -28.03
N LEU A 65 10.71 -8.34 -28.00
CA LEU A 65 9.70 -8.61 -27.00
C LEU A 65 9.17 -10.03 -27.05
N PHE A 66 8.95 -10.56 -28.25
CA PHE A 66 8.40 -11.91 -28.45
C PHE A 66 9.33 -12.99 -27.89
N SER A 67 10.52 -13.12 -28.44
CA SER A 67 11.51 -14.13 -28.02
C SER A 67 12.01 -13.90 -26.58
N GLY A 68 12.22 -12.63 -26.21
CA GLY A 68 12.61 -12.24 -24.87
C GLY A 68 11.57 -12.59 -23.80
N THR A 69 10.27 -12.48 -24.11
CA THR A 69 9.21 -12.89 -23.19
C THR A 69 9.22 -14.40 -22.96
N ALA A 70 9.40 -15.21 -24.02
CA ALA A 70 9.50 -16.67 -23.88
C ALA A 70 10.67 -17.07 -22.99
N ARG A 71 11.86 -16.45 -23.20
CA ARG A 71 13.05 -16.70 -22.39
C ARG A 71 12.83 -16.35 -20.93
N ARG A 72 12.34 -15.12 -20.64
CA ARG A 72 12.08 -14.68 -19.25
C ARG A 72 11.05 -15.53 -18.55
N ARG A 73 9.97 -15.93 -19.26
CA ARG A 73 8.98 -16.86 -18.71
C ARG A 73 9.61 -18.19 -18.32
N ARG A 74 10.39 -18.80 -19.20
CA ARG A 74 11.12 -20.03 -18.90
C ARG A 74 12.02 -19.88 -17.68
N ASP A 75 12.78 -18.80 -17.59
CA ASP A 75 13.70 -18.55 -16.47
C ASP A 75 12.95 -18.36 -15.15
N ILE A 76 11.77 -17.73 -15.17
CA ILE A 76 10.88 -17.59 -14.01
C ILE A 76 10.34 -18.95 -13.58
N LEU A 77 9.80 -19.74 -14.50
CA LEU A 77 9.22 -21.05 -14.18
C LEU A 77 10.26 -22.05 -13.64
N LEU A 78 11.51 -21.92 -14.07
CA LEU A 78 12.64 -22.71 -13.59
C LEU A 78 13.30 -22.13 -12.32
N GLY A 79 12.81 -21.02 -11.77
CA GLY A 79 13.40 -20.36 -10.61
C GLY A 79 14.80 -19.78 -10.85
N ARG A 80 15.18 -19.56 -12.12
CA ARG A 80 16.51 -19.09 -12.51
C ARG A 80 16.61 -17.59 -12.75
N HIS A 81 15.47 -16.89 -12.72
CA HIS A 81 15.45 -15.44 -12.97
C HIS A 81 16.19 -14.69 -11.85
N LYS A 82 17.09 -13.77 -12.24
CA LYS A 82 17.77 -12.83 -11.34
C LYS A 82 17.48 -11.42 -11.82
N PHE A 83 17.01 -10.57 -10.91
CA PHE A 83 16.78 -9.15 -11.19
C PHE A 83 18.11 -8.43 -11.44
N LYS A 84 18.11 -7.54 -12.42
CA LYS A 84 19.24 -6.69 -12.75
C LYS A 84 19.38 -5.54 -11.75
N LYS A 85 20.58 -4.99 -11.64
CA LYS A 85 20.80 -3.77 -10.86
C LYS A 85 19.94 -2.62 -11.43
N CYS A 86 19.30 -1.87 -10.55
CA CYS A 86 18.56 -0.67 -10.90
C CYS A 86 19.53 0.45 -11.32
N SER A 87 19.08 1.32 -12.21
CA SER A 87 19.73 2.60 -12.47
C SER A 87 19.29 3.58 -11.39
N HIS A 88 20.26 4.22 -10.72
CA HIS A 88 20.02 5.17 -9.65
C HIS A 88 20.07 6.59 -10.17
N PHE A 89 19.08 7.41 -9.85
CA PHE A 89 19.10 8.85 -10.09
C PHE A 89 18.29 9.60 -9.05
N THR A 90 18.50 10.90 -9.00
CA THR A 90 17.82 11.76 -8.04
C THR A 90 16.76 12.59 -8.74
N LEU A 91 15.53 12.51 -8.25
CA LEU A 91 14.42 13.35 -8.71
C LEU A 91 14.19 14.48 -7.70
N ARG A 92 14.17 15.72 -8.21
CA ARG A 92 13.72 16.89 -7.42
C ARG A 92 12.26 17.18 -7.75
N GLU A 93 11.39 16.99 -6.78
CA GLU A 93 9.97 17.23 -6.92
C GLU A 93 9.44 18.11 -5.78
N ARG A 94 8.90 19.28 -6.10
CA ARG A 94 8.28 20.21 -5.13
C ARG A 94 9.17 20.45 -3.90
N GLY A 95 10.45 20.76 -4.13
CA GLY A 95 11.44 21.05 -3.09
C GLY A 95 11.95 19.84 -2.30
N LYS A 96 11.53 18.62 -2.65
CA LYS A 96 12.06 17.37 -2.07
C LYS A 96 12.98 16.65 -3.05
N VAL A 97 14.12 16.23 -2.54
CA VAL A 97 15.08 15.37 -3.25
C VAL A 97 14.74 13.92 -2.92
N ARG A 98 14.51 13.10 -3.95
CA ARG A 98 14.18 11.68 -3.80
C ARG A 98 15.13 10.82 -4.61
N PRO A 99 15.82 9.85 -3.99
CA PRO A 99 16.53 8.82 -4.74
C PRO A 99 15.51 7.91 -5.42
N ILE A 100 15.70 7.65 -6.70
CA ILE A 100 14.84 6.79 -7.51
C ILE A 100 15.67 5.63 -8.04
N ASP A 101 15.14 4.44 -7.89
CA ASP A 101 15.70 3.20 -8.41
C ASP A 101 14.87 2.75 -9.62
N ALA A 102 15.40 2.95 -10.81
CA ALA A 102 14.71 2.55 -12.04
C ALA A 102 15.15 1.13 -12.45
N PRO A 103 14.25 0.13 -12.41
CA PRO A 103 14.57 -1.21 -12.87
C PRO A 103 14.74 -1.24 -14.38
N HIS A 104 15.59 -2.15 -14.86
CA HIS A 104 15.74 -2.39 -16.29
C HIS A 104 14.39 -2.76 -16.93
N VAL A 105 14.17 -2.40 -18.20
CA VAL A 105 12.88 -2.61 -18.87
C VAL A 105 12.43 -4.07 -18.89
N THR A 106 13.37 -5.02 -18.97
CA THR A 106 13.09 -6.46 -18.87
C THR A 106 12.49 -6.85 -17.52
N ASP A 107 12.99 -6.27 -16.44
CA ASP A 107 12.51 -6.53 -15.07
C ASP A 107 11.20 -5.79 -14.81
N ARG A 108 11.01 -4.61 -15.41
CA ARG A 108 9.72 -3.89 -15.39
C ARG A 108 8.59 -4.73 -15.97
N GLN A 109 8.85 -5.56 -16.99
CA GLN A 109 7.85 -6.49 -17.52
C GLN A 109 7.42 -7.50 -16.45
N ILE A 110 8.38 -8.08 -15.71
CA ILE A 110 8.11 -9.05 -14.64
C ILE A 110 7.39 -8.36 -13.49
N HIS A 111 7.89 -7.20 -13.06
CA HIS A 111 7.27 -6.40 -12.01
C HIS A 111 5.82 -6.05 -12.33
N LYS A 112 5.56 -5.59 -13.56
CA LYS A 112 4.22 -5.23 -14.00
C LYS A 112 3.28 -6.44 -14.07
N THR A 113 3.79 -7.59 -14.53
CA THR A 113 3.04 -8.86 -14.52
C THR A 113 2.74 -9.27 -13.08
N LEU A 114 3.73 -9.30 -12.20
CA LEU A 114 3.55 -9.64 -10.78
C LEU A 114 2.52 -8.74 -10.10
N CYS A 115 2.62 -7.42 -10.29
CA CYS A 115 1.67 -6.47 -9.70
C CYS A 115 0.24 -6.74 -10.16
N ASN A 116 0.01 -6.84 -11.46
CA ASN A 116 -1.35 -6.87 -12.00
C ASN A 116 -2.01 -8.25 -11.93
N GLU A 117 -1.21 -9.33 -12.07
CA GLU A 117 -1.73 -10.70 -12.08
C GLU A 117 -1.73 -11.35 -10.68
N VAL A 118 -0.97 -10.79 -9.71
CA VAL A 118 -0.81 -11.42 -8.39
C VAL A 118 -1.05 -10.44 -7.23
N LEU A 119 -0.21 -9.40 -7.10
CA LEU A 119 -0.24 -8.55 -5.89
C LEU A 119 -1.55 -7.76 -5.77
N ILE A 120 -1.97 -7.08 -6.82
CA ILE A 120 -3.22 -6.29 -6.80
C ILE A 120 -4.45 -7.18 -6.50
N PRO A 121 -4.67 -8.31 -7.19
CA PRO A 121 -5.78 -9.21 -6.88
C PRO A 121 -5.79 -9.73 -5.43
N LEU A 122 -4.64 -10.00 -4.85
CA LEU A 122 -4.53 -10.54 -3.49
C LEU A 122 -4.60 -9.46 -2.41
N TYR A 123 -4.04 -8.26 -2.68
CA TYR A 123 -3.92 -7.19 -1.69
C TYR A 123 -5.14 -6.28 -1.63
N SER A 124 -5.74 -5.93 -2.78
CA SER A 124 -6.88 -5.00 -2.82
C SER A 124 -8.03 -5.39 -1.88
N PRO A 125 -8.43 -6.69 -1.79
CA PRO A 125 -9.49 -7.07 -0.86
C PRO A 125 -9.12 -7.00 0.63
N CYS A 126 -7.84 -6.77 0.95
CA CYS A 126 -7.35 -6.61 2.31
C CYS A 126 -7.26 -5.15 2.74
N MET A 127 -7.28 -4.22 1.78
CA MET A 127 -7.18 -2.78 2.04
C MET A 127 -8.54 -2.20 2.41
N ILE A 128 -8.52 -1.17 3.26
CA ILE A 128 -9.73 -0.41 3.58
C ILE A 128 -10.18 0.42 2.38
N TYR A 129 -11.49 0.73 2.32
CA TYR A 129 -12.03 1.58 1.27
C TYR A 129 -11.35 2.97 1.25
N ASP A 130 -11.10 3.54 2.42
CA ASP A 130 -10.54 4.89 2.59
C ASP A 130 -9.00 4.97 2.48
N ASN A 131 -8.37 3.97 1.87
CA ASN A 131 -7.01 4.04 1.36
C ASN A 131 -7.04 4.60 -0.07
N GLY A 132 -6.53 5.82 -0.27
CA GLY A 132 -6.58 6.54 -1.55
C GLY A 132 -5.43 6.25 -2.51
N ALA A 133 -4.40 5.51 -2.07
CA ALA A 133 -3.16 5.38 -2.83
C ALA A 133 -3.12 4.13 -3.73
N SER A 134 -2.54 4.29 -4.93
CA SER A 134 -2.20 3.20 -5.87
C SER A 134 -3.31 2.19 -6.17
N GLN A 135 -4.57 2.62 -6.14
CA GLN A 135 -5.73 1.82 -6.49
C GLN A 135 -6.45 2.40 -7.70
N LYS A 136 -7.08 1.54 -8.53
CA LYS A 136 -7.88 1.99 -9.68
C LYS A 136 -8.97 2.96 -9.23
N LYS A 137 -9.16 4.03 -10.01
CA LYS A 137 -10.16 5.09 -9.78
C LYS A 137 -9.97 5.86 -8.47
N LYS A 138 -8.86 5.67 -7.78
CA LYS A 138 -8.47 6.44 -6.60
C LYS A 138 -7.20 7.24 -6.90
N GLY A 139 -6.94 8.21 -6.06
CA GLY A 139 -5.79 9.11 -6.17
C GLY A 139 -5.89 10.18 -5.11
N LEU A 140 -5.03 11.16 -5.18
CA LEU A 140 -4.95 12.21 -4.18
C LEU A 140 -6.25 13.04 -4.10
N HIS A 141 -6.84 13.41 -5.26
CA HIS A 141 -8.11 14.13 -5.29
C HIS A 141 -9.27 13.31 -4.72
N TRP A 142 -9.29 12.01 -4.98
CA TRP A 142 -10.26 11.10 -4.38
C TRP A 142 -10.11 11.05 -2.84
N ALA A 143 -8.87 10.98 -2.33
CA ALA A 143 -8.61 10.98 -0.89
C ALA A 143 -9.08 12.29 -0.22
N TYR A 144 -8.92 13.42 -0.89
CA TYR A 144 -9.44 14.70 -0.42
C TYR A 144 -10.97 14.70 -0.34
N GLY A 145 -11.65 14.27 -1.41
CA GLY A 145 -13.12 14.17 -1.43
C GLY A 145 -13.65 13.24 -0.34
N ARG A 146 -12.97 12.11 -0.08
CA ARG A 146 -13.34 11.20 1.03
C ARG A 146 -13.19 11.85 2.40
N LEU A 147 -12.13 12.62 2.62
CA LEU A 147 -11.98 13.37 3.87
C LEU A 147 -13.09 14.41 4.01
N GLU A 148 -13.42 15.15 2.96
CA GLU A 148 -14.52 16.13 2.95
C GLU A 148 -15.86 15.48 3.29
N GLU A 149 -16.22 14.38 2.63
CA GLU A 149 -17.45 13.60 2.89
C GLU A 149 -17.54 13.13 4.35
N GLN A 150 -16.43 12.62 4.89
CA GLN A 150 -16.35 12.16 6.28
C GLN A 150 -16.44 13.31 7.29
N LEU A 151 -15.86 14.48 6.99
CA LEU A 151 -15.98 15.68 7.81
C LEU A 151 -17.40 16.24 7.80
N HIS A 152 -18.10 16.23 6.65
CA HIS A 152 -19.51 16.59 6.58
C HIS A 152 -20.40 15.64 7.39
N TRP A 153 -20.08 14.35 7.36
CA TRP A 153 -20.77 13.36 8.19
C TRP A 153 -20.55 13.65 9.70
N HIS A 154 -19.29 13.93 10.09
CA HIS A 154 -18.92 14.29 11.46
C HIS A 154 -19.68 15.54 11.92
N PHE A 155 -19.67 16.58 11.08
CA PHE A 155 -20.31 17.86 11.41
C PHE A 155 -21.81 17.71 11.65
N ARG A 156 -22.54 16.96 10.83
CA ARG A 156 -23.97 16.72 11.02
C ARG A 156 -24.32 16.09 12.35
N ARG A 157 -23.37 15.37 12.96
CA ARG A 157 -23.59 14.61 14.18
C ARG A 157 -23.06 15.30 15.43
N TYR A 158 -21.95 16.00 15.29
CA TYR A 158 -21.16 16.52 16.40
C TYR A 158 -20.72 17.98 16.22
N GLY A 159 -21.15 18.64 15.13
CA GLY A 159 -20.66 19.97 14.79
C GLY A 159 -19.15 19.98 14.59
N ARG A 160 -18.48 20.97 15.18
CA ARG A 160 -17.01 21.09 15.19
C ARG A 160 -16.35 20.51 16.44
N GLN A 161 -17.12 19.72 17.22
CA GLN A 161 -16.61 19.10 18.44
C GLN A 161 -15.51 18.09 18.13
N GLY A 162 -14.49 18.02 19.01
CA GLY A 162 -13.41 17.05 18.92
C GLY A 162 -12.20 17.50 18.12
N GLY A 163 -11.47 16.54 17.58
CA GLY A 163 -10.21 16.78 16.90
C GLY A 163 -9.91 15.76 15.81
N VAL A 164 -8.90 16.10 15.00
CA VAL A 164 -8.29 15.19 14.01
C VAL A 164 -6.87 14.84 14.43
N PHE A 165 -6.58 13.54 14.50
CA PHE A 165 -5.23 13.01 14.63
C PHE A 165 -4.63 12.87 13.25
N LEU A 166 -3.51 13.57 13.03
CA LEU A 166 -2.69 13.47 11.83
C LEU A 166 -1.44 12.68 12.17
N LEU A 167 -1.17 11.64 11.37
CA LEU A 167 -0.03 10.75 11.57
C LEU A 167 0.77 10.65 10.27
N ASP A 168 2.10 10.73 10.38
CA ASP A 168 3.09 10.61 9.30
C ASP A 168 4.02 9.43 9.61
N LEU A 169 4.21 8.54 8.66
CA LEU A 169 5.12 7.41 8.80
C LEU A 169 6.54 7.82 8.38
N LYS A 170 7.53 7.61 9.26
CA LYS A 170 8.89 8.09 9.07
C LYS A 170 9.65 7.30 8.01
N GLY A 171 9.94 7.97 6.88
CA GLY A 171 10.71 7.35 5.80
C GLY A 171 10.07 6.04 5.36
N PHE A 172 8.80 6.06 4.99
CA PHE A 172 7.95 4.89 4.81
C PHE A 172 8.60 3.84 3.89
N PHE A 173 9.06 4.23 2.71
CA PHE A 173 9.77 3.35 1.79
C PHE A 173 11.19 2.98 2.27
N PRO A 174 12.08 3.93 2.62
CA PRO A 174 13.44 3.60 3.07
C PRO A 174 13.50 2.78 4.37
N ASN A 175 12.46 2.80 5.19
CA ASN A 175 12.38 2.03 6.43
C ASN A 175 11.42 0.84 6.37
N ALA A 176 10.95 0.45 5.18
CA ALA A 176 10.04 -0.68 5.01
C ALA A 176 10.59 -1.95 5.67
N PRO A 177 9.89 -2.57 6.63
CA PRO A 177 10.40 -3.75 7.34
C PRO A 177 10.22 -5.00 6.47
N HIS A 178 11.30 -5.62 6.00
CA HIS A 178 11.25 -6.83 5.16
C HIS A 178 10.55 -7.99 5.87
N ALA A 179 10.77 -8.18 7.17
CA ALA A 179 10.11 -9.23 7.93
C ALA A 179 8.58 -9.17 7.82
N SER A 180 8.00 -7.97 7.91
CA SER A 180 6.54 -7.78 7.78
C SER A 180 6.05 -7.96 6.36
N LEU A 181 6.86 -7.63 5.35
CA LEU A 181 6.55 -7.89 3.94
C LEU A 181 6.55 -9.41 3.66
N TYR A 182 7.60 -10.15 4.07
CA TYR A 182 7.64 -11.61 3.95
C TYR A 182 6.50 -12.29 4.71
N GLN A 183 6.19 -11.84 5.93
CA GLN A 183 5.04 -12.35 6.68
C GLN A 183 3.73 -12.14 5.92
N ARG A 184 3.58 -11.01 5.24
CA ARG A 184 2.41 -10.73 4.41
C ARG A 184 2.33 -11.66 3.21
N HIS A 185 3.44 -11.92 2.53
CA HIS A 185 3.50 -12.92 1.45
C HIS A 185 3.04 -14.29 1.94
N GLN A 186 3.54 -14.76 3.08
CA GLN A 186 3.11 -16.02 3.69
C GLN A 186 1.61 -16.08 3.99
N GLN A 187 1.00 -14.93 4.35
CA GLN A 187 -0.43 -14.84 4.68
C GLN A 187 -1.35 -14.77 3.47
N LEU A 188 -0.86 -14.40 2.29
CA LEU A 188 -1.68 -14.09 1.12
C LEU A 188 -1.28 -14.85 -0.15
N ILE A 189 -0.01 -15.22 -0.31
CA ILE A 189 0.52 -15.90 -1.49
C ILE A 189 0.80 -17.36 -1.11
N PHE A 190 -0.16 -18.24 -1.33
CA PHE A 190 -0.05 -19.66 -0.92
C PHE A 190 0.70 -20.51 -1.95
N ASP A 191 0.71 -20.09 -3.22
CA ASP A 191 1.52 -20.75 -4.25
C ASP A 191 3.03 -20.52 -4.00
N PRO A 192 3.85 -21.59 -3.86
CA PRO A 192 5.26 -21.43 -3.51
C PRO A 192 6.07 -20.69 -4.57
N GLY A 193 5.78 -20.90 -5.86
CA GLY A 193 6.49 -20.25 -6.97
C GLY A 193 6.19 -18.77 -7.04
N LEU A 194 4.93 -18.37 -6.91
CA LEU A 194 4.54 -16.96 -6.84
C LEU A 194 5.15 -16.27 -5.63
N ARG A 195 5.16 -16.95 -4.47
CA ARG A 195 5.75 -16.39 -3.25
C ARG A 195 7.25 -16.21 -3.39
N ALA A 196 7.97 -17.23 -3.89
CA ALA A 196 9.41 -17.15 -4.11
C ALA A 196 9.77 -15.99 -5.07
N LEU A 197 8.98 -15.77 -6.13
CA LEU A 197 9.20 -14.65 -7.03
C LEU A 197 8.92 -13.30 -6.35
N ALA A 198 7.85 -13.17 -5.57
CA ALA A 198 7.55 -11.95 -4.82
C ALA A 198 8.64 -11.65 -3.77
N ASP A 199 9.08 -12.69 -3.03
CA ASP A 199 10.17 -12.59 -2.06
C ASP A 199 11.49 -12.15 -2.71
N SER A 200 11.78 -12.64 -3.93
CA SER A 200 12.98 -12.26 -4.68
C SER A 200 13.01 -10.78 -5.08
N VAL A 201 11.85 -10.15 -5.27
CA VAL A 201 11.76 -8.69 -5.50
C VAL A 201 12.22 -7.92 -4.27
N ILE A 202 11.80 -8.34 -3.06
CA ILE A 202 12.23 -7.73 -1.80
C ILE A 202 13.73 -7.96 -1.60
N ALA A 203 14.20 -9.20 -1.80
CA ALA A 203 15.61 -9.57 -1.63
C ALA A 203 16.55 -8.84 -2.60
N SER A 204 16.08 -8.52 -3.81
CA SER A 204 16.86 -7.78 -4.82
C SER A 204 16.84 -6.26 -4.62
N SER A 205 16.05 -5.76 -3.67
CA SER A 205 15.93 -4.33 -3.41
C SER A 205 17.21 -3.77 -2.79
N PRO A 206 17.73 -2.63 -3.29
CA PRO A 206 18.89 -1.98 -2.67
C PRO A 206 18.49 -1.48 -1.28
N CYS A 207 19.17 -2.00 -0.26
CA CYS A 207 18.87 -1.71 1.14
C CYS A 207 20.06 -1.05 1.83
N PRO A 208 20.01 0.26 2.10
CA PRO A 208 21.02 0.93 2.91
C PRO A 208 21.11 0.38 4.33
N THR A 209 20.00 -0.13 4.87
CA THR A 209 19.90 -0.76 6.18
C THR A 209 19.52 -2.23 6.01
N PRO A 210 20.26 -3.20 6.55
CA PRO A 210 19.92 -4.61 6.45
C PRO A 210 18.48 -4.91 6.91
N GLY A 211 17.73 -5.66 6.09
CA GLY A 211 16.35 -6.06 6.37
C GLY A 211 15.33 -4.92 6.31
N ARG A 212 15.69 -3.76 5.77
CA ARG A 212 14.80 -2.60 5.65
C ARG A 212 15.02 -1.87 4.33
N GLY A 213 13.91 -1.37 3.79
CA GLY A 213 13.90 -0.51 2.62
C GLY A 213 13.26 -1.15 1.41
N MET A 214 12.45 -0.36 0.72
CA MET A 214 11.90 -0.67 -0.59
C MET A 214 12.21 0.47 -1.55
N PRO A 215 12.68 0.18 -2.76
CA PRO A 215 13.11 1.19 -3.71
C PRO A 215 11.93 2.02 -4.21
N LEU A 216 12.14 3.32 -4.36
CA LEU A 216 11.22 4.20 -5.05
C LEU A 216 11.43 4.07 -6.57
N GLY A 217 10.34 3.90 -7.32
CA GLY A 217 10.39 3.73 -8.79
C GLY A 217 10.16 2.29 -9.26
N VAL A 218 10.10 1.34 -8.34
CA VAL A 218 9.76 -0.06 -8.60
C VAL A 218 8.27 -0.30 -8.31
N GLU A 219 7.51 -0.78 -9.30
CA GLU A 219 6.04 -0.94 -9.18
C GLU A 219 5.61 -1.89 -8.05
N PRO A 220 6.24 -3.08 -7.84
CA PRO A 220 5.96 -3.93 -6.69
C PRO A 220 6.17 -3.23 -5.34
N SER A 221 7.23 -2.44 -5.19
CA SER A 221 7.47 -1.69 -3.93
C SER A 221 6.27 -0.83 -3.56
N GLN A 222 5.63 -0.21 -4.54
CA GLN A 222 4.46 0.62 -4.33
C GLN A 222 3.26 -0.20 -3.86
N GLN A 223 3.01 -1.37 -4.47
CA GLN A 223 1.92 -2.26 -4.08
C GLN A 223 2.14 -2.86 -2.68
N GLU A 224 3.38 -3.25 -2.38
CA GLU A 224 3.75 -3.75 -1.07
C GLU A 224 3.51 -2.70 0.02
N MET A 225 3.99 -1.48 -0.19
CA MET A 225 3.90 -0.42 0.81
C MET A 225 2.46 0.06 1.04
N VAL A 226 1.64 0.17 -0.01
CA VAL A 226 0.22 0.53 0.12
C VAL A 226 -0.56 -0.53 0.89
N ALA A 227 -0.20 -1.80 0.73
CA ALA A 227 -0.87 -2.91 1.39
C ALA A 227 -0.34 -3.22 2.79
N LEU A 228 0.92 -2.89 3.12
CA LEU A 228 1.58 -3.23 4.38
C LEU A 228 0.78 -2.79 5.62
N PRO A 229 0.23 -1.58 5.71
CA PRO A 229 -0.49 -1.12 6.90
C PRO A 229 -1.90 -1.71 7.07
N SER A 230 -2.42 -2.50 6.13
CA SER A 230 -3.83 -2.95 6.12
C SER A 230 -4.31 -3.64 7.40
N SER A 231 -3.44 -4.26 8.19
CA SER A 231 -3.85 -4.85 9.47
C SER A 231 -4.22 -3.78 10.50
N VAL A 232 -3.46 -2.69 10.54
CA VAL A 232 -3.74 -1.53 11.40
C VAL A 232 -4.95 -0.77 10.88
N ASP A 233 -5.03 -0.54 9.57
CA ASP A 233 -6.15 0.14 8.91
C ASP A 233 -7.48 -0.55 9.20
N ASN A 234 -7.52 -1.88 9.02
CA ASN A 234 -8.71 -2.67 9.30
C ASN A 234 -9.03 -2.65 10.80
N TRP A 235 -8.02 -2.68 11.67
CA TRP A 235 -8.26 -2.57 13.11
C TRP A 235 -8.88 -1.21 13.46
N ILE A 236 -8.39 -0.10 12.90
CA ILE A 236 -8.97 1.24 13.09
C ILE A 236 -10.44 1.24 12.66
N LYS A 237 -10.74 0.72 11.46
CA LYS A 237 -12.11 0.67 10.92
C LYS A 237 -13.04 -0.30 11.65
N CYS A 238 -12.50 -1.28 12.37
CA CYS A 238 -13.29 -2.19 13.22
C CYS A 238 -13.70 -1.58 14.56
N GLN A 239 -13.16 -0.41 14.95
CA GLN A 239 -13.65 0.32 16.11
C GLN A 239 -15.01 0.95 15.75
N ALA A 240 -16.09 0.50 16.39
CA ALA A 240 -17.47 0.90 16.03
C ALA A 240 -17.72 2.42 16.08
N TRP A 241 -16.90 3.14 16.85
CA TRP A 241 -16.98 4.59 17.08
C TRP A 241 -16.05 5.41 16.17
N VAL A 242 -15.23 4.76 15.31
CA VAL A 242 -14.35 5.45 14.35
C VAL A 242 -15.01 5.50 12.98
N HIS A 243 -15.63 6.62 12.67
CA HIS A 243 -16.28 6.87 11.39
C HIS A 243 -15.40 7.66 10.41
N VAL A 244 -14.59 8.58 10.94
CA VAL A 244 -13.69 9.44 10.17
C VAL A 244 -12.28 8.90 10.27
N ALA A 245 -11.83 8.17 9.26
CA ALA A 245 -10.45 7.69 9.16
C ALA A 245 -10.12 7.31 7.73
N GLY A 246 -8.90 7.62 7.30
CA GLY A 246 -8.37 7.25 6.00
C GLY A 246 -6.91 7.65 5.86
N HIS A 247 -6.32 7.29 4.73
CA HIS A 247 -4.92 7.65 4.46
C HIS A 247 -4.59 7.72 2.97
N TYR A 248 -3.51 8.39 2.66
CA TYR A 248 -2.85 8.38 1.37
C TYR A 248 -1.36 8.11 1.58
N MET A 249 -0.89 6.92 1.21
CA MET A 249 0.47 6.44 1.50
C MET A 249 0.79 6.50 3.01
N ASP A 250 1.75 7.35 3.37
CA ASP A 250 2.28 7.58 4.71
C ASP A 250 1.50 8.63 5.53
N ASP A 251 0.60 9.39 4.91
CA ASP A 251 -0.21 10.42 5.57
C ASP A 251 -1.57 9.87 5.99
N TYR A 252 -1.88 9.91 7.29
CA TYR A 252 -3.12 9.43 7.89
C TYR A 252 -3.93 10.57 8.52
N TYR A 253 -5.26 10.42 8.53
CA TYR A 253 -6.17 11.22 9.32
C TYR A 253 -7.19 10.35 10.04
N ILE A 254 -7.45 10.64 11.32
CA ILE A 254 -8.50 10.02 12.14
C ILE A 254 -9.15 11.11 12.97
N ALA A 255 -10.49 11.25 12.94
CA ALA A 255 -11.17 12.25 13.75
C ALA A 255 -12.23 11.62 14.65
N LEU A 256 -12.35 12.17 15.86
CA LEU A 256 -13.33 11.80 16.87
C LEU A 256 -13.91 13.02 17.55
N PRO A 257 -15.15 12.95 18.07
CA PRO A 257 -15.76 14.03 18.83
C PRO A 257 -15.16 14.21 20.22
N ASP A 258 -14.52 13.19 20.78
CA ASP A 258 -13.83 13.24 22.07
C ASP A 258 -12.31 13.24 21.87
N ILE A 259 -11.64 14.31 22.31
CA ILE A 259 -10.19 14.48 22.18
C ILE A 259 -9.42 13.50 23.09
N GLU A 260 -9.92 13.17 24.27
CA GLU A 260 -9.24 12.24 25.19
C GLU A 260 -9.29 10.81 24.65
N GLU A 261 -10.44 10.39 24.13
CA GLU A 261 -10.54 9.11 23.42
C GLU A 261 -9.67 9.09 22.16
N LEU A 262 -9.59 10.21 21.43
CA LEU A 262 -8.69 10.32 20.27
C LEU A 262 -7.21 10.19 20.68
N LYS A 263 -6.80 10.74 21.82
CA LYS A 263 -5.44 10.59 22.35
C LYS A 263 -5.13 9.13 22.74
N LYS A 264 -6.10 8.42 23.35
CA LYS A 264 -5.95 6.98 23.68
C LYS A 264 -5.81 6.16 22.40
N LEU A 265 -6.70 6.39 21.44
CA LEU A 265 -6.66 5.72 20.11
C LEU A 265 -5.34 6.00 19.38
N ALA A 266 -4.88 7.25 19.37
CA ALA A 266 -3.63 7.63 18.72
C ALA A 266 -2.42 6.87 19.27
N ARG A 267 -2.31 6.70 20.60
CA ARG A 267 -1.27 5.89 21.25
C ARG A 267 -1.31 4.43 20.81
N GLU A 268 -2.50 3.85 20.75
CA GLU A 268 -2.66 2.45 20.33
C GLU A 268 -2.36 2.25 18.84
N ILE A 269 -2.72 3.20 17.97
CA ILE A 269 -2.37 3.19 16.54
C ILE A 269 -0.84 3.22 16.38
N VAL A 270 -0.15 4.11 17.08
CA VAL A 270 1.32 4.21 17.03
C VAL A 270 1.95 2.88 17.47
N ARG A 271 1.51 2.31 18.59
CA ARG A 271 1.99 1.02 19.09
C ARG A 271 1.82 -0.11 18.06
N ARG A 272 0.69 -0.14 17.36
CA ARG A 272 0.42 -1.14 16.31
C ARG A 272 1.29 -0.97 15.07
N PHE A 273 1.55 0.25 14.65
CA PHE A 273 2.51 0.50 13.55
C PHE A 273 3.92 0.08 13.96
N GLU A 274 4.37 0.44 15.17
CA GLU A 274 5.67 0.04 15.69
C GLU A 274 5.79 -1.50 15.83
N ALA A 275 4.73 -2.20 16.22
CA ALA A 275 4.67 -3.65 16.24
C ALA A 275 4.79 -4.31 14.86
N LEU A 276 4.37 -3.64 13.78
CA LEU A 276 4.64 -4.03 12.40
C LEU A 276 6.06 -3.66 11.93
N GLY A 277 6.90 -3.07 12.78
CA GLY A 277 8.21 -2.55 12.43
C GLY A 277 8.18 -1.26 11.60
N ILE A 278 7.00 -0.64 11.42
CA ILE A 278 6.82 0.63 10.71
C ILE A 278 7.13 1.77 11.67
N ARG A 279 8.08 2.64 11.28
CA ARG A 279 8.48 3.79 12.11
C ARG A 279 7.48 4.93 11.98
N VAL A 280 7.01 5.45 13.10
CA VAL A 280 6.12 6.63 13.15
C VAL A 280 6.95 7.90 13.36
N ASN A 281 6.62 8.98 12.65
CA ASN A 281 7.27 10.27 12.80
C ASN A 281 6.60 11.06 13.94
N LYS A 282 6.99 10.77 15.18
CA LYS A 282 6.37 11.38 16.38
C LYS A 282 6.38 12.92 16.38
N ARG A 283 7.37 13.56 15.70
CA ARG A 283 7.45 15.02 15.59
C ARG A 283 6.37 15.62 14.70
N LYS A 284 5.86 14.86 13.74
CA LYS A 284 4.79 15.30 12.83
C LYS A 284 3.40 14.80 13.24
N CYS A 285 3.34 13.84 14.16
CA CYS A 285 2.07 13.40 14.72
C CYS A 285 1.48 14.46 15.61
N LYS A 286 0.25 14.86 15.35
CA LYS A 286 -0.45 15.87 16.13
C LYS A 286 -1.96 15.68 16.13
N ILE A 287 -2.59 16.08 17.21
CA ILE A 287 -4.05 16.23 17.31
C ILE A 287 -4.36 17.72 17.16
N VAL A 288 -5.23 18.03 16.22
CA VAL A 288 -5.68 19.39 15.94
C VAL A 288 -7.19 19.47 16.20
N PRO A 289 -7.68 20.39 17.03
CA PRO A 289 -9.12 20.62 17.18
C PRO A 289 -9.79 20.92 15.83
N LEU A 290 -10.98 20.37 15.59
CA LEU A 290 -11.72 20.61 14.33
C LEU A 290 -12.18 22.08 14.16
N THR A 291 -12.10 22.89 15.20
CA THR A 291 -12.27 24.35 15.13
C THR A 291 -11.10 25.08 14.48
N LYS A 292 -9.93 24.40 14.34
CA LYS A 292 -8.73 24.96 13.72
C LYS A 292 -8.45 24.28 12.38
N PRO A 293 -7.83 25.00 11.42
CA PRO A 293 -7.42 24.38 10.16
C PRO A 293 -6.29 23.36 10.37
N PHE A 294 -6.31 22.30 9.57
CA PHE A 294 -5.27 21.26 9.56
C PHE A 294 -4.81 20.95 8.13
N ARG A 295 -3.71 20.20 7.98
CA ARG A 295 -3.18 19.82 6.67
C ARG A 295 -3.17 18.30 6.51
N PHE A 296 -3.68 17.84 5.36
CA PHE A 296 -3.57 16.45 4.90
C PHE A 296 -2.98 16.44 3.50
N CYS A 297 -1.94 15.66 3.26
CA CYS A 297 -1.23 15.59 1.97
C CYS A 297 -0.89 16.98 1.39
N LYS A 298 -0.35 17.89 2.21
CA LYS A 298 0.00 19.30 1.90
C LYS A 298 -1.17 20.27 1.70
N VAL A 299 -2.39 19.81 1.52
CA VAL A 299 -3.58 20.66 1.38
C VAL A 299 -4.13 21.04 2.76
N ARG A 300 -4.53 22.31 2.92
CA ARG A 300 -5.15 22.83 4.12
C ARG A 300 -6.66 22.63 4.07
N PHE A 301 -7.22 22.03 5.12
CA PHE A 301 -8.66 21.84 5.33
C PHE A 301 -9.12 22.69 6.49
N THR A 302 -10.30 23.26 6.35
CA THR A 302 -10.97 24.05 7.39
C THR A 302 -12.43 23.65 7.44
N LEU A 303 -12.89 23.18 8.59
CA LEU A 303 -14.31 22.94 8.87
C LEU A 303 -14.91 24.25 9.42
N THR A 304 -15.79 24.88 8.66
CA THR A 304 -16.41 26.17 9.03
C THR A 304 -17.53 25.99 10.07
N GLU A 305 -18.00 27.07 10.65
CA GLU A 305 -19.14 27.07 11.58
C GLU A 305 -20.45 26.64 10.91
N SER A 306 -20.60 26.93 9.63
CA SER A 306 -21.73 26.47 8.82
C SER A 306 -21.64 25.01 8.37
N GLY A 307 -20.56 24.29 8.70
CA GLY A 307 -20.34 22.92 8.29
C GLY A 307 -19.71 22.74 6.90
N ALA A 308 -19.41 23.82 6.21
CA ALA A 308 -18.70 23.72 4.94
C ALA A 308 -17.24 23.35 5.18
N VAL A 309 -16.70 22.46 4.33
CA VAL A 309 -15.29 22.09 4.32
C VAL A 309 -14.57 22.90 3.24
N LYS A 310 -13.74 23.85 3.64
CA LYS A 310 -12.92 24.64 2.72
C LYS A 310 -11.57 23.96 2.51
N ARG A 311 -11.15 23.87 1.25
CA ARG A 311 -9.88 23.29 0.83
C ARG A 311 -9.04 24.33 0.10
N ASN A 312 -7.88 24.68 0.65
CA ASN A 312 -6.92 25.58 0.02
C ASN A 312 -5.64 24.78 -0.30
N GLY A 313 -5.31 24.67 -1.61
CA GLY A 313 -4.02 24.15 -2.05
C GLY A 313 -2.87 25.09 -1.66
N CYS A 314 -1.68 24.55 -1.49
CA CYS A 314 -0.43 25.32 -1.46
C CYS A 314 0.06 25.51 -2.87
#